data_e4db15673db64f50604876f78715a6fa
#
_entry.id   e4db15673db64f50604876f78715a6fa
#
_cell.length_a   1.000
_cell.length_b   1.000
_cell.length_c   1.000
_cell.angle_alpha   90.00
_cell.angle_beta   90.00
_cell.angle_gamma   90.00
#
_symmetry.space_group_name_H-M   'P 1'
#
loop_
_entity.id
_entity.type
_entity.pdbx_description
1 polymer ?
#
loop_
_entity_poly.entity_id
_entity_poly.type
_entity_poly.pdbx_seq_one_letter_code
_entity_poly.pdbx_strand_id
1 'polypeptide(L)'
;MESKLFTPVTFGPLTLRNRTIRSAAFESMCPGNAPSDMLLDYHRSVAAGGIGMTTVAYAAVTQSGLSFDRQLWMRPEIIPGLRRLTDAIHAEGAAAGIQLGHCGNMSHKSICGCMPVGASSGFNLYSPTFVRGLRADELPEMARAYGRSVNLAREAGFDSVEIHAGHGYLISQFLSPSTNHRKDEFGGSLQNRMRFMDMVMEEVMKAAGSDMAVLVKMNMRDGFRGGMELDETMQVARRLEQSGAHALVLSGGFVSKAPMYVMRGEMPIRSMTHYMTCWWLKYGVRTVSYTHLTLPTKRI
;
A
#
# COMPACT_ATOMS: atom_id res chain seq x y z
N MET A 1 0.70 -22.39 -30.25
CA MET A 1 -0.25 -22.01 -29.18
C MET A 1 -0.08 -20.51 -28.92
N GLU A 2 -1.12 -19.72 -29.12
CA GLU A 2 -1.08 -18.33 -28.74
C GLU A 2 -0.93 -18.18 -27.22
N SER A 3 -0.07 -17.27 -26.78
CA SER A 3 0.17 -17.04 -25.36
C SER A 3 -1.07 -16.43 -24.71
N LYS A 4 -1.61 -17.06 -23.66
CA LYS A 4 -2.72 -16.50 -22.88
C LYS A 4 -2.41 -15.12 -22.25
N LEU A 5 -1.10 -14.76 -22.14
CA LEU A 5 -0.67 -13.50 -21.55
C LEU A 5 -1.25 -12.28 -22.29
N PHE A 6 -1.41 -12.37 -23.59
CA PHE A 6 -1.88 -11.28 -24.45
C PHE A 6 -3.39 -11.36 -24.77
N THR A 7 -4.12 -12.26 -24.10
CA THR A 7 -5.59 -12.30 -24.22
C THR A 7 -6.24 -11.40 -23.16
N PRO A 8 -7.41 -10.80 -23.44
CA PRO A 8 -8.15 -10.01 -22.46
C PRO A 8 -8.46 -10.78 -21.17
N VAL A 9 -8.63 -10.05 -20.09
CA VAL A 9 -9.07 -10.56 -18.78
C VAL A 9 -10.03 -9.59 -18.13
N THR A 10 -11.09 -10.10 -17.51
CA THR A 10 -12.09 -9.30 -16.79
C THR A 10 -12.05 -9.65 -15.31
N PHE A 11 -12.08 -8.64 -14.45
CA PHE A 11 -12.29 -8.78 -13.01
C PHE A 11 -13.19 -7.64 -12.51
N GLY A 12 -14.31 -8.00 -11.88
CA GLY A 12 -15.37 -7.05 -11.58
C GLY A 12 -15.82 -6.32 -12.85
N PRO A 13 -15.98 -5.00 -12.82
CA PRO A 13 -16.42 -4.21 -13.97
C PRO A 13 -15.31 -3.91 -14.98
N LEU A 14 -14.05 -4.24 -14.72
CA LEU A 14 -12.90 -3.87 -15.53
C LEU A 14 -12.45 -4.99 -16.44
N THR A 15 -12.37 -4.70 -17.76
CA THR A 15 -11.75 -5.60 -18.75
C THR A 15 -10.44 -4.99 -19.24
N LEU A 16 -9.34 -5.70 -19.04
CA LEU A 16 -8.00 -5.34 -19.54
C LEU A 16 -7.78 -5.93 -20.92
N ARG A 17 -7.07 -5.19 -21.79
CA ARG A 17 -6.67 -5.66 -23.14
C ARG A 17 -5.75 -6.88 -23.14
N ASN A 18 -5.04 -7.12 -22.03
CA ASN A 18 -4.18 -8.28 -21.81
C ASN A 18 -3.94 -8.50 -20.29
N ARG A 19 -3.26 -9.59 -19.92
CA ARG A 19 -3.08 -10.02 -18.53
C ARG A 19 -1.84 -9.44 -17.87
N THR A 20 -1.28 -8.34 -18.37
CA THR A 20 -0.11 -7.71 -17.78
C THR A 20 -0.51 -6.47 -16.98
N ILE A 21 -0.05 -6.41 -15.73
CA ILE A 21 -0.31 -5.30 -14.81
C ILE A 21 1.02 -4.85 -14.21
N ARG A 22 1.34 -3.56 -14.35
CA ARG A 22 2.41 -2.97 -13.55
C ARG A 22 1.92 -2.87 -12.11
N SER A 23 2.46 -3.73 -11.24
CA SER A 23 2.11 -3.74 -9.83
C SER A 23 2.52 -2.44 -9.14
N ALA A 24 1.71 -2.02 -8.17
CA ALA A 24 2.00 -0.85 -7.36
C ALA A 24 3.38 -0.96 -6.69
N ALA A 25 4.24 0.03 -6.95
CA ALA A 25 5.54 0.21 -6.33
C ALA A 25 5.80 1.71 -6.16
N PHE A 26 6.25 2.12 -4.98
CA PHE A 26 6.43 3.54 -4.66
C PHE A 26 7.38 4.24 -5.63
N GLU A 27 6.92 5.31 -6.28
CA GLU A 27 7.65 6.03 -7.32
C GLU A 27 8.49 7.21 -6.79
N SER A 28 8.12 7.84 -5.66
CA SER A 28 8.76 9.05 -5.14
C SER A 28 8.75 10.24 -6.12
N MET A 29 7.71 10.35 -6.93
CA MET A 29 7.60 11.35 -8.02
C MET A 29 6.55 12.43 -7.75
N CYS A 30 6.15 12.65 -6.48
CA CYS A 30 5.06 13.55 -6.11
C CYS A 30 5.52 14.68 -5.18
N PRO A 31 6.30 15.65 -5.68
CA PRO A 31 6.70 16.80 -4.87
C PRO A 31 5.46 17.57 -4.40
N GLY A 32 5.46 18.01 -3.15
CA GLY A 32 4.29 18.65 -2.53
C GLY A 32 3.09 17.72 -2.36
N ASN A 33 3.31 16.39 -2.40
CA ASN A 33 2.28 15.35 -2.28
C ASN A 33 1.19 15.45 -3.36
N ALA A 34 1.56 15.91 -4.57
CA ALA A 34 0.71 16.08 -5.74
C ALA A 34 1.32 15.40 -6.97
N PRO A 35 0.50 15.00 -7.97
CA PRO A 35 1.02 14.42 -9.21
C PRO A 35 1.92 15.42 -9.93
N SER A 36 3.02 14.91 -10.50
CA SER A 36 3.96 15.70 -11.30
C SER A 36 3.96 15.23 -12.75
N ASP A 37 4.53 16.04 -13.65
CA ASP A 37 4.74 15.63 -15.05
C ASP A 37 5.68 14.41 -15.15
N MET A 38 6.66 14.27 -14.21
CA MET A 38 7.51 13.08 -14.14
C MET A 38 6.70 11.81 -13.86
N LEU A 39 5.72 11.85 -12.94
CA LEU A 39 4.82 10.72 -12.67
C LEU A 39 3.95 10.41 -13.89
N LEU A 40 3.41 11.43 -14.54
CA LEU A 40 2.61 11.31 -15.75
C LEU A 40 3.41 10.64 -16.88
N ASP A 41 4.59 11.16 -17.20
CA ASP A 41 5.45 10.62 -18.26
C ASP A 41 5.88 9.18 -17.98
N TYR A 42 6.16 8.86 -16.72
CA TYR A 42 6.48 7.50 -16.30
C TYR A 42 5.33 6.53 -16.61
N HIS A 43 4.12 6.81 -16.12
CA HIS A 43 2.99 5.91 -16.34
C HIS A 43 2.53 5.87 -17.81
N ARG A 44 2.59 7.00 -18.51
CA ARG A 44 2.33 7.05 -19.96
C ARG A 44 3.30 6.16 -20.72
N SER A 45 4.61 6.20 -20.42
CA SER A 45 5.61 5.35 -21.07
C SER A 45 5.36 3.86 -20.82
N VAL A 46 4.94 3.49 -19.59
CA VAL A 46 4.56 2.11 -19.27
C VAL A 46 3.33 1.68 -20.05
N ALA A 47 2.32 2.55 -20.18
CA ALA A 47 1.11 2.30 -20.95
C ALA A 47 1.39 2.14 -22.45
N ALA A 48 2.24 3.00 -23.01
CA ALA A 48 2.70 2.94 -24.42
C ALA A 48 3.46 1.63 -24.74
N GLY A 49 4.10 1.02 -23.72
CA GLY A 49 4.71 -0.31 -23.81
C GLY A 49 3.72 -1.47 -23.99
N GLY A 50 2.42 -1.21 -24.03
CA GLY A 50 1.40 -2.22 -24.32
C GLY A 50 0.83 -2.94 -23.10
N ILE A 51 1.12 -2.51 -21.86
CA ILE A 51 0.59 -3.13 -20.66
C ILE A 51 -0.94 -3.01 -20.56
N GLY A 52 -1.61 -3.97 -19.92
CA GLY A 52 -3.06 -3.94 -19.70
C GLY A 52 -3.47 -2.87 -18.68
N MET A 53 -2.71 -2.74 -17.58
CA MET A 53 -2.98 -1.73 -16.54
C MET A 53 -1.68 -1.28 -15.89
N THR A 54 -1.58 0.01 -15.54
CA THR A 54 -0.52 0.54 -14.69
C THR A 54 -1.10 1.09 -13.39
N THR A 55 -0.49 0.73 -12.24
CA THR A 55 -0.98 1.12 -10.91
C THR A 55 -0.07 2.16 -10.27
N VAL A 56 -0.59 3.37 -10.08
CA VAL A 56 0.08 4.46 -9.36
C VAL A 56 0.23 4.10 -7.88
N ALA A 57 1.39 4.31 -7.28
CA ALA A 57 1.64 3.86 -5.90
C ALA A 57 2.44 4.84 -5.05
N TYR A 58 2.10 4.84 -3.80
CA TYR A 58 0.76 4.69 -3.29
C TYR A 58 0.29 6.05 -2.78
N ALA A 59 -0.99 6.29 -2.87
CA ALA A 59 -1.58 7.51 -2.35
C ALA A 59 -2.02 7.32 -0.90
N ALA A 60 -1.56 8.19 0.01
CA ALA A 60 -2.02 8.21 1.38
C ALA A 60 -3.48 8.68 1.44
N VAL A 61 -4.34 7.96 2.17
CA VAL A 61 -5.77 8.31 2.31
C VAL A 61 -6.00 9.49 3.27
N THR A 62 -5.00 9.78 4.11
CA THR A 62 -4.93 10.95 4.99
C THR A 62 -3.49 11.45 5.06
N GLN A 63 -3.27 12.69 5.49
CA GLN A 63 -1.93 13.22 5.70
C GLN A 63 -1.13 12.37 6.72
N SER A 64 -1.78 11.88 7.77
CA SER A 64 -1.15 11.00 8.78
C SER A 64 -0.66 9.66 8.19
N GLY A 65 -1.16 9.29 7.02
CA GLY A 65 -0.77 8.07 6.28
C GLY A 65 0.44 8.21 5.38
N LEU A 66 1.04 9.39 5.29
CA LEU A 66 2.26 9.61 4.52
C LEU A 66 3.46 8.91 5.15
N SER A 67 4.23 8.17 4.37
CA SER A 67 5.52 7.59 4.78
C SER A 67 6.73 8.34 4.21
N PHE A 68 6.54 9.13 3.15
CA PHE A 68 7.59 9.90 2.49
C PHE A 68 7.10 11.28 2.03
N ASP A 69 7.99 12.25 1.92
CA ASP A 69 7.70 13.65 1.52
C ASP A 69 7.24 13.80 0.06
N ARG A 70 7.65 12.87 -0.82
CA ARG A 70 7.29 12.87 -2.25
C ARG A 70 6.27 11.80 -2.61
N GLN A 71 5.37 11.50 -1.69
CA GLN A 71 4.29 10.55 -1.86
C GLN A 71 2.97 11.28 -2.14
N LEU A 72 2.10 10.70 -2.96
CA LEU A 72 0.74 11.21 -3.15
C LEU A 72 -0.06 11.20 -1.85
N TRP A 73 -0.88 12.22 -1.68
CA TRP A 73 -1.90 12.28 -0.63
C TRP A 73 -3.24 12.70 -1.24
N MET A 74 -4.26 11.82 -1.10
CA MET A 74 -5.59 12.01 -1.67
C MET A 74 -6.32 13.19 -1.04
N ARG A 75 -6.61 14.19 -1.86
CA ARG A 75 -7.35 15.39 -1.51
C ARG A 75 -7.93 16.04 -2.77
N PRO A 76 -9.01 16.88 -2.67
CA PRO A 76 -9.66 17.44 -3.85
C PRO A 76 -8.75 18.25 -4.77
N GLU A 77 -7.78 18.97 -4.22
CA GLU A 77 -6.89 19.88 -4.95
C GLU A 77 -6.01 19.18 -6.00
N ILE A 78 -5.76 17.88 -5.83
CA ILE A 78 -4.91 17.13 -6.77
C ILE A 78 -5.68 16.44 -7.89
N ILE A 79 -7.02 16.45 -7.88
CA ILE A 79 -7.86 15.80 -8.90
C ILE A 79 -7.53 16.25 -10.31
N PRO A 80 -7.37 17.54 -10.62
CA PRO A 80 -7.03 17.95 -11.99
C PRO A 80 -5.72 17.35 -12.50
N GLY A 81 -4.71 17.24 -11.62
CA GLY A 81 -3.43 16.60 -11.96
C GLY A 81 -3.54 15.10 -12.14
N LEU A 82 -4.35 14.42 -11.31
CA LEU A 82 -4.63 12.99 -11.44
C LEU A 82 -5.43 12.70 -12.72
N ARG A 83 -6.37 13.56 -13.10
CA ARG A 83 -7.14 13.41 -14.35
C ARG A 83 -6.23 13.50 -15.57
N ARG A 84 -5.31 14.46 -15.61
CA ARG A 84 -4.29 14.51 -16.66
C ARG A 84 -3.47 13.21 -16.76
N LEU A 85 -3.16 12.61 -15.61
CA LEU A 85 -2.43 11.34 -15.55
C LEU A 85 -3.25 10.18 -16.11
N THR A 86 -4.51 10.04 -15.69
CA THR A 86 -5.39 8.96 -16.18
C THR A 86 -5.70 9.12 -17.66
N ASP A 87 -5.97 10.34 -18.14
CA ASP A 87 -6.19 10.64 -19.56
C ASP A 87 -4.95 10.24 -20.40
N ALA A 88 -3.72 10.53 -19.91
CA ALA A 88 -2.50 10.15 -20.60
C ALA A 88 -2.29 8.63 -20.66
N ILE A 89 -2.68 7.88 -19.62
CA ILE A 89 -2.64 6.41 -19.58
C ILE A 89 -3.68 5.84 -20.55
N HIS A 90 -4.91 6.35 -20.53
CA HIS A 90 -6.00 5.91 -21.39
C HIS A 90 -5.73 6.18 -22.87
N ALA A 91 -5.08 7.30 -23.20
CA ALA A 91 -4.67 7.62 -24.57
C ALA A 91 -3.74 6.55 -25.18
N GLU A 92 -2.97 5.84 -24.35
CA GLU A 92 -2.11 4.72 -24.74
C GLU A 92 -2.85 3.36 -24.68
N GLY A 93 -4.16 3.36 -24.40
CA GLY A 93 -5.03 2.17 -24.38
C GLY A 93 -4.81 1.24 -23.17
N ALA A 94 -4.17 1.68 -22.09
CA ALA A 94 -4.06 0.95 -20.83
C ALA A 94 -5.08 1.44 -19.81
N ALA A 95 -5.48 0.57 -18.87
CA ALA A 95 -6.26 0.97 -17.72
C ALA A 95 -5.37 1.66 -16.66
N ALA A 96 -5.96 2.59 -15.91
CA ALA A 96 -5.33 3.32 -14.83
C ALA A 96 -5.80 2.79 -13.47
N GLY A 97 -4.88 2.26 -12.67
CA GLY A 97 -5.12 1.88 -11.27
C GLY A 97 -4.40 2.82 -10.30
N ILE A 98 -4.91 2.92 -9.08
CA ILE A 98 -4.24 3.64 -7.99
C ILE A 98 -4.27 2.83 -6.70
N GLN A 99 -3.11 2.70 -6.03
CA GLN A 99 -3.05 2.07 -4.72
C GLN A 99 -3.32 3.10 -3.61
N LEU A 100 -4.27 2.78 -2.74
CA LEU A 100 -4.68 3.57 -1.58
C LEU A 100 -4.19 2.92 -0.29
N GLY A 101 -3.55 3.69 0.59
CA GLY A 101 -3.02 3.14 1.82
C GLY A 101 -2.82 4.18 2.92
N HIS A 102 -2.45 3.67 4.08
CA HIS A 102 -2.01 4.45 5.24
C HIS A 102 -0.82 3.71 5.86
N CYS A 103 0.32 4.36 5.97
CA CYS A 103 1.55 3.68 6.42
C CYS A 103 1.51 3.24 7.90
N GLY A 104 0.54 3.72 8.67
CA GLY A 104 0.44 3.37 10.08
C GLY A 104 1.66 3.85 10.88
N ASN A 105 2.24 2.96 11.66
CA ASN A 105 3.39 3.23 12.50
C ASN A 105 4.70 3.47 11.71
N MET A 106 4.68 3.35 10.38
CA MET A 106 5.85 3.53 9.53
C MET A 106 6.13 5.00 9.20
N SER A 107 5.24 5.93 9.59
CA SER A 107 5.43 7.36 9.38
C SER A 107 6.45 7.96 10.34
N HIS A 108 6.83 9.21 10.07
CA HIS A 108 7.60 10.06 10.97
C HIS A 108 6.92 11.43 11.09
N LYS A 109 7.00 12.05 12.29
CA LYS A 109 6.33 13.34 12.55
C LYS A 109 6.70 14.44 11.53
N SER A 110 7.95 14.44 11.05
CA SER A 110 8.40 15.41 10.03
C SER A 110 7.75 15.21 8.66
N ILE A 111 7.16 14.04 8.41
CA ILE A 111 6.50 13.70 7.13
C ILE A 111 5.00 13.92 7.26
N CYS A 112 4.37 13.28 8.25
CA CYS A 112 2.91 13.34 8.40
C CYS A 112 2.40 14.54 9.20
N GLY A 113 3.29 15.35 9.78
CA GLY A 113 2.94 16.55 10.55
C GLY A 113 2.34 16.29 11.94
N CYS A 114 2.16 15.02 12.32
CA CYS A 114 1.54 14.61 13.59
C CYS A 114 2.29 13.42 14.22
N MET A 115 1.87 12.99 15.40
CA MET A 115 2.33 11.72 15.96
C MET A 115 1.81 10.58 15.08
N PRO A 116 2.66 9.69 14.56
CA PRO A 116 2.23 8.52 13.80
C PRO A 116 1.23 7.66 14.58
N VAL A 117 0.29 7.07 13.87
CA VAL A 117 -0.73 6.20 14.45
C VAL A 117 -0.56 4.76 13.95
N GLY A 118 -1.04 3.79 14.71
CA GLY A 118 -0.97 2.37 14.35
C GLY A 118 -2.05 1.56 15.03
N ALA A 119 -2.02 0.24 14.87
CA ALA A 119 -2.95 -0.66 15.57
C ALA A 119 -2.75 -0.59 17.08
N SER A 120 -1.50 -0.44 17.55
CA SER A 120 -1.13 -0.37 18.95
C SER A 120 -0.09 0.72 19.20
N SER A 121 -0.08 1.27 20.41
CA SER A 121 0.98 2.21 20.83
C SER A 121 2.31 1.50 21.00
N GLY A 122 3.40 2.21 20.74
CA GLY A 122 4.74 1.66 20.89
C GLY A 122 5.82 2.60 20.34
N PHE A 123 7.03 2.06 20.23
CA PHE A 123 8.16 2.75 19.61
C PHE A 123 8.55 2.02 18.32
N ASN A 124 8.59 2.74 17.21
CA ASN A 124 9.00 2.18 15.92
C ASN A 124 10.51 2.39 15.72
N LEU A 125 11.26 1.29 15.69
CA LEU A 125 12.71 1.32 15.46
C LEU A 125 13.09 1.60 13.99
N TYR A 126 12.21 1.28 13.05
CA TYR A 126 12.45 1.52 11.62
C TYR A 126 12.46 3.02 11.28
N SER A 127 11.51 3.76 11.84
CA SER A 127 11.48 5.22 11.82
C SER A 127 11.43 5.67 13.29
N PRO A 128 12.60 5.94 13.93
CA PRO A 128 12.67 6.11 15.38
C PRO A 128 11.70 7.17 15.90
N THR A 129 10.51 6.74 16.28
CA THR A 129 9.41 7.62 16.72
C THR A 129 8.44 6.87 17.62
N PHE A 130 7.80 7.58 18.53
CA PHE A 130 6.66 7.06 19.26
C PHE A 130 5.43 7.01 18.38
N VAL A 131 4.66 5.96 18.56
CA VAL A 131 3.43 5.68 17.83
C VAL A 131 2.28 5.60 18.81
N ARG A 132 1.17 6.25 18.50
CA ARG A 132 -0.09 6.13 19.25
C ARG A 132 -0.98 5.07 18.60
N GLY A 133 -1.51 4.15 19.39
CA GLY A 133 -2.58 3.27 18.94
C GLY A 133 -3.85 4.07 18.63
N LEU A 134 -4.50 3.77 17.50
CA LEU A 134 -5.82 4.32 17.19
C LEU A 134 -6.84 3.84 18.22
N ARG A 135 -7.66 4.75 18.75
CA ARG A 135 -8.78 4.38 19.61
C ARG A 135 -9.89 3.74 18.77
N ALA A 136 -10.75 2.95 19.41
CA ALA A 136 -11.86 2.29 18.73
C ALA A 136 -12.83 3.30 18.06
N ASP A 137 -13.07 4.44 18.70
CA ASP A 137 -13.92 5.52 18.19
C ASP A 137 -13.32 6.28 16.97
N GLU A 138 -12.01 6.16 16.71
CA GLU A 138 -11.33 6.75 15.55
C GLU A 138 -11.37 5.86 14.30
N LEU A 139 -11.59 4.54 14.47
CA LEU A 139 -11.52 3.57 13.37
C LEU A 139 -12.59 3.80 12.29
N PRO A 140 -13.86 4.14 12.63
CA PRO A 140 -14.86 4.44 11.61
C PRO A 140 -14.46 5.61 10.71
N GLU A 141 -13.87 6.67 11.27
CA GLU A 141 -13.41 7.81 10.48
C GLU A 141 -12.21 7.46 9.60
N MET A 142 -11.30 6.64 10.09
CA MET A 142 -10.19 6.12 9.29
C MET A 142 -10.69 5.25 8.13
N ALA A 143 -11.70 4.40 8.34
CA ALA A 143 -12.33 3.61 7.29
C ALA A 143 -13.00 4.51 6.23
N ARG A 144 -13.78 5.53 6.68
CA ARG A 144 -14.38 6.52 5.77
C ARG A 144 -13.35 7.29 4.94
N ALA A 145 -12.12 7.51 5.45
CA ALA A 145 -11.06 8.14 4.67
C ALA A 145 -10.65 7.33 3.44
N TYR A 146 -10.67 5.98 3.53
CA TYR A 146 -10.49 5.12 2.35
C TYR A 146 -11.64 5.30 1.35
N GLY A 147 -12.90 5.28 1.80
CA GLY A 147 -14.06 5.51 0.94
C GLY A 147 -14.02 6.88 0.23
N ARG A 148 -13.68 7.95 0.97
CA ARG A 148 -13.48 9.28 0.34
C ARG A 148 -12.37 9.25 -0.73
N SER A 149 -11.27 8.56 -0.46
CA SER A 149 -10.17 8.43 -1.42
C SER A 149 -10.56 7.66 -2.68
N VAL A 150 -11.44 6.66 -2.55
CA VAL A 150 -12.03 5.95 -3.70
C VAL A 150 -12.89 6.90 -4.54
N ASN A 151 -13.74 7.73 -3.92
CA ASN A 151 -14.54 8.72 -4.64
C ASN A 151 -13.66 9.72 -5.41
N LEU A 152 -12.57 10.21 -4.79
CA LEU A 152 -11.61 11.09 -5.45
C LEU A 152 -10.88 10.39 -6.60
N ALA A 153 -10.53 9.12 -6.45
CA ALA A 153 -9.91 8.32 -7.51
C ALA A 153 -10.89 8.14 -8.71
N ARG A 154 -12.16 7.85 -8.44
CA ARG A 154 -13.19 7.76 -9.46
C ARG A 154 -13.40 9.10 -10.17
N GLU A 155 -13.49 10.20 -9.45
CA GLU A 155 -13.57 11.53 -10.02
C GLU A 155 -12.36 11.87 -10.90
N ALA A 156 -11.17 11.38 -10.52
CA ALA A 156 -9.96 11.54 -11.30
C ALA A 156 -9.85 10.61 -12.52
N GLY A 157 -10.81 9.71 -12.75
CA GLY A 157 -10.87 8.83 -13.92
C GLY A 157 -10.09 7.52 -13.80
N PHE A 158 -9.76 7.07 -12.59
CA PHE A 158 -9.14 5.75 -12.41
C PHE A 158 -10.17 4.63 -12.61
N ASP A 159 -9.76 3.54 -13.27
CA ASP A 159 -10.58 2.35 -13.55
C ASP A 159 -10.59 1.39 -12.35
N SER A 160 -9.56 1.45 -11.52
CA SER A 160 -9.44 0.58 -10.35
C SER A 160 -8.74 1.24 -9.19
N VAL A 161 -9.09 0.78 -7.98
CA VAL A 161 -8.35 1.04 -6.76
C VAL A 161 -7.75 -0.24 -6.21
N GLU A 162 -6.52 -0.17 -5.67
CA GLU A 162 -5.88 -1.26 -4.94
C GLU A 162 -5.74 -0.86 -3.48
N ILE A 163 -6.41 -1.57 -2.57
CA ILE A 163 -6.30 -1.30 -1.12
C ILE A 163 -5.04 -1.97 -0.59
N HIS A 164 -4.20 -1.19 0.06
CA HIS A 164 -2.93 -1.68 0.61
C HIS A 164 -3.13 -2.31 1.98
N ALA A 165 -3.28 -3.63 2.03
CA ALA A 165 -3.47 -4.42 3.26
C ALA A 165 -2.24 -5.30 3.61
N GLY A 166 -1.07 -5.01 3.03
CA GLY A 166 0.17 -5.76 3.23
C GLY A 166 1.32 -4.92 3.80
N HIS A 167 2.50 -5.51 3.81
CA HIS A 167 3.83 -4.91 4.04
C HIS A 167 4.02 -4.23 5.41
N GLY A 168 3.14 -4.46 6.39
CA GLY A 168 3.22 -3.81 7.69
C GLY A 168 2.64 -2.39 7.73
N TYR A 169 1.81 -2.01 6.75
CA TYR A 169 1.06 -0.77 6.77
C TYR A 169 -0.21 -0.89 7.62
N LEU A 170 -1.01 0.15 7.77
CA LEU A 170 -2.02 0.22 8.82
C LEU A 170 -2.94 -1.01 8.87
N ILE A 171 -3.56 -1.42 7.76
CA ILE A 171 -4.44 -2.61 7.74
C ILE A 171 -3.65 -3.86 8.11
N SER A 172 -2.45 -4.05 7.54
CA SER A 172 -1.56 -5.16 7.89
C SER A 172 -1.15 -5.16 9.38
N GLN A 173 -1.01 -3.97 9.99
CA GLN A 173 -0.72 -3.86 11.43
C GLN A 173 -1.88 -4.32 12.30
N PHE A 174 -3.12 -4.12 11.86
CA PHE A 174 -4.30 -4.67 12.55
C PHE A 174 -4.38 -6.18 12.39
N LEU A 175 -4.09 -6.71 11.20
CA LEU A 175 -4.15 -8.14 10.90
C LEU A 175 -3.07 -8.93 11.63
N SER A 176 -1.84 -8.41 11.70
CA SER A 176 -0.70 -9.14 12.27
C SER A 176 -0.73 -9.19 13.81
N PRO A 177 -0.61 -10.39 14.41
CA PRO A 177 -0.54 -10.52 15.87
C PRO A 177 0.73 -9.88 16.46
N SER A 178 1.77 -9.70 15.64
CA SER A 178 3.04 -9.09 16.06
C SER A 178 2.98 -7.56 16.23
N THR A 179 1.96 -6.91 15.71
CA THR A 179 1.79 -5.45 15.79
C THR A 179 0.47 -5.04 16.41
N ASN A 180 -0.49 -5.94 16.46
CA ASN A 180 -1.78 -5.74 17.10
C ASN A 180 -1.79 -6.37 18.48
N HIS A 181 -1.51 -5.55 19.51
CA HIS A 181 -1.52 -5.95 20.92
C HIS A 181 -2.77 -5.45 21.66
N ARG A 182 -3.82 -5.09 20.91
CA ARG A 182 -5.09 -4.59 21.46
C ARG A 182 -5.79 -5.63 22.32
N LYS A 183 -6.54 -5.13 23.32
CA LYS A 183 -7.36 -5.94 24.21
C LYS A 183 -8.87 -5.70 24.01
N ASP A 184 -9.23 -4.81 23.09
CA ASP A 184 -10.60 -4.54 22.68
C ASP A 184 -11.04 -5.47 21.52
N GLU A 185 -12.21 -5.22 20.98
CA GLU A 185 -12.82 -5.98 19.88
C GLU A 185 -12.06 -5.96 18.54
N PHE A 186 -10.97 -5.18 18.44
CA PHE A 186 -10.10 -5.11 17.25
C PHE A 186 -8.78 -5.87 17.43
N GLY A 187 -8.62 -6.61 18.54
CA GLY A 187 -7.39 -7.35 18.85
C GLY A 187 -7.62 -8.79 19.34
N GLY A 188 -6.55 -9.52 19.54
CA GLY A 188 -6.59 -10.93 19.97
C GLY A 188 -6.86 -11.91 18.84
N SER A 189 -8.07 -12.46 18.74
CA SER A 189 -8.42 -13.44 17.70
C SER A 189 -8.28 -12.87 16.28
N LEU A 190 -8.03 -13.74 15.29
CA LEU A 190 -7.96 -13.32 13.89
C LEU A 190 -9.24 -12.59 13.45
N GLN A 191 -10.40 -13.06 13.89
CA GLN A 191 -11.68 -12.43 13.58
C GLN A 191 -11.74 -10.99 14.07
N ASN A 192 -11.28 -10.71 15.28
CA ASN A 192 -11.20 -9.36 15.81
C ASN A 192 -10.19 -8.51 15.03
N ARG A 193 -9.03 -9.08 14.71
CA ARG A 193 -8.00 -8.38 13.94
C ARG A 193 -8.45 -8.02 12.51
N MET A 194 -9.38 -8.76 11.92
CA MET A 194 -9.99 -8.47 10.62
C MET A 194 -11.02 -7.33 10.66
N ARG A 195 -11.64 -7.02 11.80
CA ARG A 195 -12.74 -6.02 11.89
C ARG A 195 -12.41 -4.67 11.27
N PHE A 196 -11.20 -4.16 11.47
CA PHE A 196 -10.82 -2.87 10.85
C PHE A 196 -10.73 -2.99 9.32
N MET A 197 -10.19 -4.09 8.81
CA MET A 197 -10.19 -4.39 7.37
C MET A 197 -11.62 -4.46 6.82
N ASP A 198 -12.54 -5.12 7.53
CA ASP A 198 -13.95 -5.22 7.13
C ASP A 198 -14.60 -3.84 7.03
N MET A 199 -14.37 -2.96 8.02
CA MET A 199 -14.88 -1.58 7.99
C MET A 199 -14.33 -0.79 6.80
N VAL A 200 -13.05 -0.95 6.49
CA VAL A 200 -12.43 -0.31 5.32
C VAL A 200 -13.05 -0.85 4.03
N MET A 201 -13.21 -2.17 3.90
CA MET A 201 -13.79 -2.77 2.69
C MET A 201 -15.25 -2.35 2.50
N GLU A 202 -16.05 -2.23 3.54
CA GLU A 202 -17.43 -1.72 3.47
C GLU A 202 -17.47 -0.32 2.86
N GLU A 203 -16.66 0.61 3.36
CA GLU A 203 -16.60 1.99 2.85
C GLU A 203 -16.04 2.07 1.43
N VAL A 204 -15.05 1.23 1.12
CA VAL A 204 -14.43 1.14 -0.21
C VAL A 204 -15.43 0.61 -1.24
N MET A 205 -16.11 -0.50 -0.96
CA MET A 205 -17.07 -1.11 -1.88
C MET A 205 -18.28 -0.20 -2.11
N LYS A 206 -18.75 0.47 -1.06
CA LYS A 206 -19.80 1.49 -1.16
C LYS A 206 -19.40 2.64 -2.08
N ALA A 207 -18.17 3.13 -1.97
CA ALA A 207 -17.65 4.23 -2.79
C ALA A 207 -17.32 3.81 -4.22
N ALA A 208 -16.84 2.58 -4.42
CA ALA A 208 -16.51 2.03 -5.75
C ALA A 208 -17.75 1.81 -6.62
N GLY A 209 -18.89 1.48 -6.00
CA GLY A 209 -20.13 1.20 -6.75
C GLY A 209 -19.99 0.00 -7.67
N SER A 210 -20.64 0.07 -8.84
CA SER A 210 -20.65 -1.00 -9.84
C SER A 210 -19.68 -0.78 -11.00
N ASP A 211 -18.99 0.34 -11.03
CA ASP A 211 -18.21 0.83 -12.18
C ASP A 211 -16.70 0.87 -11.95
N MET A 212 -16.24 0.69 -10.71
CA MET A 212 -14.81 0.70 -10.37
C MET A 212 -14.34 -0.67 -9.84
N ALA A 213 -13.25 -1.20 -10.38
CA ALA A 213 -12.67 -2.43 -9.88
C ALA A 213 -11.93 -2.20 -8.55
N VAL A 214 -12.14 -3.10 -7.58
CA VAL A 214 -11.48 -3.08 -6.28
C VAL A 214 -10.53 -4.26 -6.16
N LEU A 215 -9.24 -3.98 -6.06
CA LEU A 215 -8.19 -4.95 -5.80
C LEU A 215 -7.70 -4.77 -4.36
N VAL A 216 -7.18 -5.84 -3.77
CA VAL A 216 -6.55 -5.76 -2.44
C VAL A 216 -5.17 -6.41 -2.48
N LYS A 217 -4.14 -5.63 -2.13
CA LYS A 217 -2.79 -6.16 -1.93
C LYS A 217 -2.64 -6.64 -0.50
N MET A 218 -2.35 -7.93 -0.33
CA MET A 218 -2.22 -8.57 0.97
C MET A 218 -0.93 -9.39 1.09
N ASN A 219 -0.48 -9.62 2.32
CA ASN A 219 0.61 -10.54 2.58
C ASN A 219 0.13 -12.00 2.51
N MET A 220 0.90 -12.88 1.87
CA MET A 220 0.77 -14.33 2.03
C MET A 220 1.33 -14.80 3.38
N ARG A 221 2.33 -14.09 3.88
CA ARG A 221 2.91 -14.22 5.22
C ARG A 221 3.68 -12.95 5.58
N ASP A 222 3.83 -12.71 6.88
CA ASP A 222 4.60 -11.54 7.35
C ASP A 222 6.12 -11.74 7.22
N GLY A 223 6.58 -12.99 7.15
CA GLY A 223 7.98 -13.33 6.88
C GLY A 223 8.90 -13.28 8.09
N PHE A 224 8.35 -13.29 9.31
CA PHE A 224 9.12 -13.34 10.56
C PHE A 224 8.32 -14.04 11.66
N ARG A 225 9.03 -14.52 12.69
CA ARG A 225 8.42 -15.25 13.79
C ARG A 225 7.39 -14.41 14.55
N GLY A 226 6.21 -14.96 14.76
CA GLY A 226 5.09 -14.30 15.46
C GLY A 226 4.29 -13.33 14.59
N GLY A 227 4.56 -13.27 13.28
CA GLY A 227 3.68 -12.64 12.29
C GLY A 227 2.60 -13.59 11.80
N MET A 228 1.75 -13.12 10.87
CA MET A 228 0.76 -13.96 10.19
C MET A 228 1.43 -15.00 9.31
N GLU A 229 0.88 -16.21 9.32
CA GLU A 229 1.26 -17.31 8.45
C GLU A 229 0.12 -17.70 7.49
N LEU A 230 0.38 -18.63 6.58
CA LEU A 230 -0.50 -18.92 5.45
C LEU A 230 -1.92 -19.35 5.85
N ASP A 231 -2.08 -20.08 6.95
CA ASP A 231 -3.38 -20.53 7.47
C ASP A 231 -4.30 -19.36 7.88
N GLU A 232 -3.74 -18.33 8.51
CA GLU A 232 -4.48 -17.11 8.82
C GLU A 232 -4.72 -16.25 7.57
N THR A 233 -3.71 -16.10 6.69
CA THR A 233 -3.85 -15.27 5.48
C THR A 233 -4.85 -15.86 4.48
N MET A 234 -5.02 -17.18 4.44
CA MET A 234 -6.09 -17.83 3.66
C MET A 234 -7.49 -17.46 4.16
N GLN A 235 -7.67 -17.29 5.48
CA GLN A 235 -8.94 -16.83 6.05
C GLN A 235 -9.18 -15.35 5.71
N VAL A 236 -8.13 -14.51 5.77
CA VAL A 236 -8.19 -13.11 5.33
C VAL A 236 -8.57 -13.02 3.85
N ALA A 237 -7.97 -13.84 2.98
CA ALA A 237 -8.28 -13.87 1.55
C ALA A 237 -9.75 -14.19 1.28
N ARG A 238 -10.30 -15.25 1.95
CA ARG A 238 -11.72 -15.59 1.85
C ARG A 238 -12.63 -14.47 2.35
N ARG A 239 -12.22 -13.78 3.43
CA ARG A 239 -12.99 -12.65 3.95
C ARG A 239 -13.03 -11.48 2.98
N LEU A 240 -11.90 -11.17 2.31
CA LEU A 240 -11.82 -10.14 1.27
C LEU A 240 -12.70 -10.49 0.07
N GLU A 241 -12.69 -11.74 -0.39
CA GLU A 241 -13.58 -12.23 -1.45
C GLU A 241 -15.06 -12.04 -1.05
N GLN A 242 -15.45 -12.45 0.17
CA GLN A 242 -16.80 -12.25 0.70
C GLN A 242 -17.19 -10.77 0.83
N SER A 243 -16.22 -9.88 1.05
CA SER A 243 -16.42 -8.43 1.10
C SER A 243 -16.56 -7.79 -0.29
N GLY A 244 -16.44 -8.56 -1.38
CA GLY A 244 -16.62 -8.10 -2.74
C GLY A 244 -15.35 -7.65 -3.45
N ALA A 245 -14.15 -7.95 -2.92
CA ALA A 245 -12.90 -7.67 -3.64
C ALA A 245 -12.87 -8.43 -4.97
N HIS A 246 -12.61 -7.72 -6.07
CA HIS A 246 -12.62 -8.29 -7.43
C HIS A 246 -11.33 -9.06 -7.76
N ALA A 247 -10.21 -8.73 -7.11
CA ALA A 247 -8.94 -9.44 -7.26
C ALA A 247 -8.05 -9.27 -6.01
N LEU A 248 -7.20 -10.27 -5.76
CA LEU A 248 -6.17 -10.21 -4.73
C LEU A 248 -4.79 -10.08 -5.38
N VAL A 249 -4.00 -9.12 -4.90
CA VAL A 249 -2.60 -8.92 -5.31
C VAL A 249 -1.72 -9.53 -4.21
N LEU A 250 -1.17 -10.71 -4.49
CA LEU A 250 -0.42 -11.47 -3.51
C LEU A 250 0.99 -10.92 -3.35
N SER A 251 1.38 -10.65 -2.10
CA SER A 251 2.70 -10.16 -1.73
C SER A 251 3.14 -10.81 -0.40
N GLY A 252 4.16 -10.27 0.25
CA GLY A 252 4.59 -10.78 1.55
C GLY A 252 5.59 -9.87 2.22
N GLY A 253 5.84 -10.14 3.51
CA GLY A 253 6.80 -9.43 4.31
C GLY A 253 6.30 -8.14 4.95
N PHE A 254 7.14 -7.60 5.80
CA PHE A 254 6.98 -6.34 6.51
C PHE A 254 8.17 -5.45 6.20
N VAL A 255 7.97 -4.23 5.73
CA VAL A 255 9.06 -3.30 5.40
C VAL A 255 10.00 -3.08 6.58
N SER A 256 9.46 -3.01 7.80
CA SER A 256 10.25 -2.76 9.02
C SER A 256 10.93 -3.99 9.63
N LYS A 257 10.51 -5.21 9.29
CA LYS A 257 11.00 -6.45 9.94
C LYS A 257 11.54 -7.48 8.96
N ALA A 258 10.98 -7.55 7.76
CA ALA A 258 11.34 -8.53 6.73
C ALA A 258 11.40 -7.89 5.34
N PRO A 259 12.23 -6.84 5.14
CA PRO A 259 12.27 -6.07 3.90
C PRO A 259 12.68 -6.90 2.69
N MET A 260 13.41 -8.00 2.87
CA MET A 260 13.84 -8.91 1.80
C MET A 260 12.69 -9.60 1.06
N TYR A 261 11.50 -9.67 1.66
CA TYR A 261 10.30 -10.17 0.97
C TYR A 261 9.71 -9.17 -0.01
N VAL A 262 9.91 -7.87 0.26
CA VAL A 262 9.32 -6.75 -0.50
C VAL A 262 10.33 -6.19 -1.50
N MET A 263 11.59 -6.09 -1.09
CA MET A 263 12.66 -5.48 -1.89
C MET A 263 13.62 -6.55 -2.39
N ARG A 264 13.82 -6.61 -3.71
CA ARG A 264 14.83 -7.44 -4.37
C ARG A 264 15.87 -6.54 -5.01
N GLY A 265 17.15 -6.86 -4.83
CA GLY A 265 18.28 -6.06 -5.29
C GLY A 265 18.97 -5.29 -4.16
N GLU A 266 19.75 -4.28 -4.52
CA GLU A 266 20.46 -3.45 -3.53
C GLU A 266 19.48 -2.66 -2.66
N MET A 267 19.68 -2.75 -1.34
CA MET A 267 18.88 -1.96 -0.39
C MET A 267 19.12 -0.47 -0.62
N PRO A 268 18.08 0.35 -0.78
CA PRO A 268 18.23 1.79 -0.96
C PRO A 268 18.56 2.48 0.39
N ILE A 269 19.70 2.10 0.99
CA ILE A 269 20.12 2.49 2.33
C ILE A 269 20.18 4.01 2.48
N ARG A 270 20.59 4.72 1.43
CA ARG A 270 20.64 6.20 1.45
C ARG A 270 19.26 6.80 1.63
N SER A 271 18.26 6.31 0.89
CA SER A 271 16.86 6.75 1.01
C SER A 271 16.26 6.35 2.37
N MET A 272 16.49 5.12 2.81
CA MET A 272 16.00 4.63 4.11
C MET A 272 16.56 5.41 5.29
N THR A 273 17.82 5.88 5.20
CA THR A 273 18.49 6.63 6.26
C THR A 273 18.39 8.15 6.09
N HIS A 274 17.73 8.63 5.03
CA HIS A 274 17.65 10.07 4.73
C HIS A 274 17.05 10.86 5.88
N TYR A 275 15.96 10.39 6.45
CA TYR A 275 15.21 11.05 7.53
C TYR A 275 15.74 10.74 8.93
N MET A 276 16.78 9.92 9.07
CA MET A 276 17.40 9.67 10.37
C MET A 276 18.21 10.88 10.79
N THR A 277 17.74 11.58 11.79
CA THR A 277 18.44 12.74 12.39
C THR A 277 19.59 12.32 13.31
N CYS A 278 19.50 11.13 13.91
CA CYS A 278 20.53 10.60 14.78
C CYS A 278 21.68 9.97 13.96
N TRP A 279 22.84 10.63 13.93
CA TRP A 279 23.98 10.24 13.10
C TRP A 279 24.53 8.84 13.41
N TRP A 280 24.63 8.44 14.67
CA TRP A 280 25.15 7.13 15.07
C TRP A 280 24.17 6.00 14.68
N LEU A 281 22.85 6.22 14.78
CA LEU A 281 21.86 5.27 14.32
C LEU A 281 21.89 5.14 12.79
N LYS A 282 22.01 6.27 12.09
CA LYS A 282 22.19 6.33 10.64
C LYS A 282 23.44 5.58 10.19
N TYR A 283 24.55 5.76 10.90
CA TYR A 283 25.79 5.04 10.65
C TYR A 283 25.62 3.55 10.92
N GLY A 284 25.05 3.16 12.06
CA GLY A 284 24.78 1.77 12.42
C GLY A 284 23.94 1.04 11.37
N VAL A 285 22.83 1.64 10.92
CA VAL A 285 21.96 1.05 9.88
C VAL A 285 22.72 0.89 8.56
N ARG A 286 23.53 1.88 8.16
CA ARG A 286 24.35 1.78 6.94
C ARG A 286 25.39 0.66 7.02
N THR A 287 26.04 0.50 8.16
CA THR A 287 27.06 -0.53 8.37
C THR A 287 26.47 -1.94 8.43
N VAL A 288 25.37 -2.12 9.18
CA VAL A 288 24.69 -3.42 9.32
C VAL A 288 24.08 -3.85 7.98
N SER A 289 23.44 -2.95 7.26
CA SER A 289 22.86 -3.27 5.96
C SER A 289 23.93 -3.66 4.94
N TYR A 290 25.11 -3.03 4.98
CA TYR A 290 26.22 -3.38 4.10
C TYR A 290 26.77 -4.78 4.39
N THR A 291 26.92 -5.15 5.67
CA THR A 291 27.43 -6.46 6.07
C THR A 291 26.46 -7.61 5.78
N HIS A 292 25.15 -7.38 5.87
CA HIS A 292 24.15 -8.41 5.52
C HIS A 292 23.99 -8.63 4.01
N LEU A 293 24.28 -7.64 3.18
CA LEU A 293 24.19 -7.75 1.73
C LEU A 293 25.42 -8.44 1.09
N THR A 294 26.53 -8.50 1.81
CA THR A 294 27.78 -9.11 1.34
C THR A 294 27.97 -10.55 1.78
N LEU A 295 27.07 -11.11 2.58
CA LEU A 295 27.10 -12.55 2.89
C LEU A 295 26.71 -13.33 1.61
N PRO A 296 27.57 -14.24 1.12
CA PRO A 296 27.25 -15.04 -0.05
C PRO A 296 25.99 -15.85 0.25
N THR A 297 24.91 -15.58 -0.46
CA THR A 297 23.77 -16.51 -0.53
C THR A 297 24.33 -17.80 -1.10
N LYS A 298 24.52 -18.82 -0.26
CA LYS A 298 24.76 -20.17 -0.75
C LYS A 298 23.66 -20.48 -1.75
N ARG A 299 24.05 -20.73 -2.99
CA ARG A 299 23.13 -21.29 -3.99
C ARG A 299 22.59 -22.59 -3.42
N ILE A 300 21.32 -22.65 -3.20
CA ILE A 300 20.58 -23.88 -3.04
C ILE A 300 20.12 -24.29 -4.43
#